data_cb32434962bd7724881016db58f0a015
#
_entry.id   cb32434962bd7724881016db58f0a015
#
_cell.length_a   1.000
_cell.length_b   1.000
_cell.length_c   1.000
_cell.angle_alpha   90.00
_cell.angle_beta   90.00
_cell.angle_gamma   90.00
#
_symmetry.space_group_name_H-M   'P 1'
#
loop_
_entity.id
_entity.type
_entity.pdbx_description
1 polymer ?
#
loop_
_entity_poly.entity_id
_entity_poly.type
_entity_poly.pdbx_seq_one_letter_code
_entity_poly.pdbx_strand_id
1 'polypeptide(L)'
;AYDERDFAFAEKFDLPIIQVVDKPEDSSDIGCYTGEGELINSGQFNGIRSEDAREQIVAWLDQQGTGRSKTTYKMRDWLISRQRYWGAPIPIVHVDGLEPIAVADECLPVILPEVENFKPTGGNTSVLAQVDDWVRVWVDIETGKTVPISEPKPAGDNWREGRRETDTLDGYACSSWYFLRYLDPHNDAQAWDPARINHWMPVDYYNGADHAVAHLLYSRFWTRFFYKLGLVPTPEPFKRMMYNAYIMAPDGQKMSKSKGNVIDPMEIMDSGYGADALRVYEMFIAPYDMDAPWDPRGVPGTYRFLNRVWNVVQEFVV
;
A
#
# COMPACT_ATOMS: atom_id res chain seq x y z
N ALA A 1 -13.37 36.36 3.92
CA ALA A 1 -12.64 35.11 3.67
C ALA A 1 -13.43 33.96 4.29
N TYR A 2 -13.35 32.81 3.69
CA TYR A 2 -14.05 31.57 4.09
C TYR A 2 -13.05 30.43 4.32
N ASP A 3 -11.76 30.74 4.38
CA ASP A 3 -10.62 29.84 4.66
C ASP A 3 -9.66 30.55 5.61
N GLU A 4 -9.27 29.88 6.68
CA GLU A 4 -8.40 30.43 7.73
C GLU A 4 -7.03 30.84 7.23
N ARG A 5 -6.47 30.09 6.25
CA ARG A 5 -5.14 30.37 5.69
C ARG A 5 -5.19 31.58 4.77
N ASP A 6 -6.25 31.68 3.97
CA ASP A 6 -6.49 32.85 3.10
C ASP A 6 -6.75 34.10 3.94
N PHE A 7 -7.49 33.95 5.05
CA PHE A 7 -7.73 35.03 6.00
C PHE A 7 -6.41 35.53 6.64
N ALA A 8 -5.61 34.60 7.18
CA ALA A 8 -4.31 34.93 7.79
C ALA A 8 -3.33 35.53 6.76
N PHE A 9 -3.40 35.08 5.52
CA PHE A 9 -2.60 35.65 4.43
C PHE A 9 -3.06 37.11 4.13
N ALA A 10 -4.35 37.34 4.03
CA ALA A 10 -4.89 38.66 3.75
C ALA A 10 -4.56 39.66 4.87
N GLU A 11 -4.67 39.25 6.15
CA GLU A 11 -4.25 40.07 7.28
C GLU A 11 -2.76 40.41 7.22
N LYS A 12 -1.91 39.40 6.96
CA LYS A 12 -0.45 39.58 6.92
C LYS A 12 0.01 40.56 5.83
N PHE A 13 -0.72 40.62 4.70
CA PHE A 13 -0.37 41.44 3.56
C PHE A 13 -1.29 42.67 3.39
N ASP A 14 -2.09 43.01 4.40
CA ASP A 14 -3.02 44.14 4.42
C ASP A 14 -3.95 44.17 3.19
N LEU A 15 -4.51 43.00 2.83
CA LEU A 15 -5.43 42.85 1.72
C LEU A 15 -6.89 43.04 2.20
N PRO A 16 -7.78 43.56 1.35
CA PRO A 16 -9.19 43.71 1.72
C PRO A 16 -9.85 42.35 2.01
N ILE A 17 -10.52 42.26 3.17
CA ILE A 17 -11.28 41.07 3.58
C ILE A 17 -12.76 41.40 3.52
N ILE A 18 -13.50 40.69 2.68
CA ILE A 18 -14.94 40.85 2.52
C ILE A 18 -15.63 39.60 3.09
N GLN A 19 -16.56 39.81 4.02
CA GLN A 19 -17.39 38.74 4.52
C GLN A 19 -18.40 38.32 3.44
N VAL A 20 -18.47 37.04 3.10
CA VAL A 20 -19.32 36.51 2.01
C VAL A 20 -20.35 35.47 2.51
N VAL A 21 -20.25 35.05 3.75
CA VAL A 21 -21.22 34.16 4.41
C VAL A 21 -21.73 34.88 5.65
N ASP A 22 -23.04 34.93 5.85
CA ASP A 22 -23.63 35.53 7.03
C ASP A 22 -23.33 34.65 8.26
N LYS A 23 -22.82 35.30 9.31
CA LYS A 23 -22.35 34.67 10.53
C LYS A 23 -23.47 34.73 11.57
N PRO A 24 -23.84 33.61 12.23
CA PRO A 24 -24.77 33.63 13.35
C PRO A 24 -24.30 34.56 14.48
N GLU A 25 -25.21 35.30 15.10
CA GLU A 25 -24.92 36.26 16.16
C GLU A 25 -24.24 35.63 17.39
N ASP A 26 -24.49 34.32 17.62
CA ASP A 26 -23.94 33.54 18.73
C ASP A 26 -22.61 32.81 18.39
N SER A 27 -22.07 33.00 17.18
CA SER A 27 -20.80 32.40 16.76
C SER A 27 -19.64 32.99 17.60
N SER A 28 -18.86 32.12 18.23
CA SER A 28 -17.66 32.49 19.00
C SER A 28 -16.45 32.81 18.15
N ASP A 29 -16.55 32.66 16.80
CA ASP A 29 -15.44 32.86 15.89
C ASP A 29 -15.03 34.33 15.82
N ILE A 30 -13.86 34.63 16.31
CA ILE A 30 -13.23 35.97 16.22
C ILE A 30 -12.33 35.96 14.99
N GLY A 31 -12.80 36.62 13.91
CA GLY A 31 -12.01 36.75 12.66
C GLY A 31 -12.61 35.99 11.48
N CYS A 32 -12.03 34.87 11.10
CA CYS A 32 -12.47 34.08 9.96
C CYS A 32 -13.64 33.14 10.33
N TYR A 33 -14.79 33.33 9.68
CA TYR A 33 -15.91 32.39 9.79
C TYR A 33 -15.83 31.36 8.67
N THR A 34 -15.75 30.09 9.01
CA THR A 34 -15.66 28.95 8.07
C THR A 34 -16.90 28.06 8.09
N GLY A 35 -17.93 28.42 8.87
CA GLY A 35 -19.20 27.70 8.99
C GLY A 35 -20.15 27.96 7.83
N GLU A 36 -21.24 27.22 7.76
CA GLU A 36 -22.28 27.38 6.75
C GLU A 36 -23.25 28.52 7.10
N GLY A 37 -23.78 29.21 6.09
CA GLY A 37 -24.73 30.30 6.25
C GLY A 37 -25.25 30.79 4.93
N GLU A 38 -26.06 31.87 4.93
CA GLU A 38 -26.52 32.52 3.71
C GLU A 38 -25.41 33.38 3.09
N LEU A 39 -25.32 33.43 1.78
CA LEU A 39 -24.35 34.27 1.10
C LEU A 39 -24.78 35.74 1.16
N ILE A 40 -23.81 36.58 1.51
CA ILE A 40 -23.91 38.05 1.50
C ILE A 40 -22.76 38.62 0.67
N ASN A 41 -22.86 39.86 0.19
CA ASN A 41 -21.83 40.51 -0.61
C ASN A 41 -21.35 39.67 -1.82
N SER A 42 -22.21 38.79 -2.34
CA SER A 42 -21.90 37.79 -3.37
C SER A 42 -22.73 37.99 -4.65
N GLY A 43 -23.24 39.20 -4.87
CA GLY A 43 -23.97 39.58 -6.07
C GLY A 43 -25.24 38.77 -6.32
N GLN A 44 -25.35 38.11 -7.45
CA GLN A 44 -26.50 37.28 -7.82
C GLN A 44 -26.70 36.03 -6.91
N PHE A 45 -25.74 35.68 -6.08
CA PHE A 45 -25.80 34.53 -5.18
C PHE A 45 -26.18 34.91 -3.74
N ASN A 46 -26.49 36.21 -3.46
CA ASN A 46 -26.94 36.62 -2.15
C ASN A 46 -28.22 35.90 -1.71
N GLY A 47 -28.34 35.55 -0.44
CA GLY A 47 -29.49 34.86 0.13
C GLY A 47 -29.53 33.34 -0.15
N ILE A 48 -28.61 32.80 -0.92
CA ILE A 48 -28.50 31.36 -1.14
C ILE A 48 -27.64 30.76 -0.02
N ARG A 49 -28.02 29.58 0.49
CA ARG A 49 -27.22 28.88 1.45
C ARG A 49 -25.88 28.45 0.84
N SER A 50 -24.81 28.60 1.57
CA SER A 50 -23.44 28.34 1.08
C SER A 50 -23.25 26.91 0.55
N GLU A 51 -23.96 25.92 1.10
CA GLU A 51 -23.99 24.53 0.61
C GLU A 51 -24.50 24.44 -0.84
N ASP A 52 -25.67 25.09 -1.10
CA ASP A 52 -26.32 25.08 -2.42
C ASP A 52 -25.63 26.03 -3.42
N ALA A 53 -25.05 27.10 -2.89
CA ALA A 53 -24.37 28.12 -3.71
C ALA A 53 -23.10 27.56 -4.39
N ARG A 54 -22.42 26.60 -3.80
CA ARG A 54 -21.22 25.99 -4.39
C ARG A 54 -21.51 25.40 -5.77
N GLU A 55 -22.57 24.63 -5.90
CA GLU A 55 -22.95 24.04 -7.19
C GLU A 55 -23.39 25.09 -8.19
N GLN A 56 -24.17 26.07 -7.74
CA GLN A 56 -24.66 27.17 -8.63
C GLN A 56 -23.52 28.07 -9.12
N ILE A 57 -22.55 28.40 -8.26
CA ILE A 57 -21.37 29.18 -8.63
C ILE A 57 -20.51 28.41 -9.63
N VAL A 58 -20.28 27.10 -9.39
CA VAL A 58 -19.51 26.26 -10.33
C VAL A 58 -20.21 26.16 -11.68
N ALA A 59 -21.53 25.96 -11.69
CA ALA A 59 -22.31 25.93 -12.94
C ALA A 59 -22.26 27.27 -13.69
N TRP A 60 -22.33 28.39 -12.98
CA TRP A 60 -22.21 29.73 -13.58
C TRP A 60 -20.80 29.96 -14.16
N LEU A 61 -19.72 29.56 -13.43
CA LEU A 61 -18.35 29.66 -13.94
C LEU A 61 -18.12 28.81 -15.19
N ASP A 62 -18.74 27.63 -15.27
CA ASP A 62 -18.67 26.76 -16.44
C ASP A 62 -19.37 27.41 -17.65
N GLN A 63 -20.55 27.99 -17.44
CA GLN A 63 -21.27 28.75 -18.49
C GLN A 63 -20.47 29.96 -19.00
N GLN A 64 -19.69 30.61 -18.15
CA GLN A 64 -18.80 31.71 -18.53
C GLN A 64 -17.48 31.23 -19.18
N GLY A 65 -17.20 29.94 -19.20
CA GLY A 65 -15.95 29.40 -19.70
C GLY A 65 -14.70 29.73 -18.82
N THR A 66 -14.93 30.18 -17.58
CA THR A 66 -13.88 30.63 -16.66
C THR A 66 -13.52 29.61 -15.56
N GLY A 67 -14.34 28.57 -15.40
CA GLY A 67 -14.12 27.50 -14.43
C GLY A 67 -14.93 26.25 -14.74
N ARG A 68 -14.65 25.17 -14.06
CA ARG A 68 -15.40 23.91 -14.17
C ARG A 68 -15.31 23.09 -12.91
N SER A 69 -16.28 22.20 -12.68
CA SER A 69 -16.19 21.19 -11.64
C SER A 69 -15.01 20.26 -11.87
N LYS A 70 -14.25 19.98 -10.84
CA LYS A 70 -13.15 19.01 -10.85
C LYS A 70 -13.16 18.20 -9.56
N THR A 71 -13.26 16.89 -9.71
CA THR A 71 -13.05 15.99 -8.57
C THR A 71 -11.55 15.84 -8.31
N THR A 72 -11.14 16.10 -7.08
CA THR A 72 -9.77 15.86 -6.62
C THR A 72 -9.77 14.83 -5.50
N TYR A 73 -8.77 13.98 -5.49
CA TYR A 73 -8.61 12.97 -4.45
C TYR A 73 -7.57 13.44 -3.42
N LYS A 74 -7.84 13.24 -2.13
CA LYS A 74 -6.89 13.58 -1.05
C LYS A 74 -5.66 12.69 -1.05
N MET A 75 -5.80 11.46 -1.56
CA MET A 75 -4.72 10.51 -1.67
C MET A 75 -3.89 10.80 -2.93
N ARG A 76 -2.55 10.78 -2.76
CA ARG A 76 -1.62 10.90 -3.89
C ARG A 76 -1.61 9.62 -4.71
N ASP A 77 -1.28 9.75 -5.99
CA ASP A 77 -1.05 8.61 -6.86
C ASP A 77 0.07 7.73 -6.31
N TRP A 78 -0.09 6.42 -6.46
CA TRP A 78 0.97 5.49 -6.08
C TRP A 78 2.06 5.49 -7.14
N LEU A 79 3.26 5.89 -6.75
CA LEU A 79 4.44 5.72 -7.59
C LEU A 79 4.86 4.26 -7.51
N ILE A 80 4.57 3.51 -8.57
CA ILE A 80 4.80 2.07 -8.60
C ILE A 80 6.28 1.70 -8.74
N SER A 81 7.11 2.59 -9.30
CA SER A 81 8.53 2.38 -9.53
C SER A 81 9.40 3.00 -8.43
N ARG A 82 10.57 2.41 -8.19
CA ARG A 82 11.57 2.85 -7.21
C ARG A 82 12.98 2.74 -7.78
N GLN A 83 13.81 3.73 -7.49
CA GLN A 83 15.25 3.75 -7.79
C GLN A 83 16.01 2.89 -6.77
N ARG A 84 15.68 1.61 -6.72
CA ARG A 84 16.24 0.63 -5.76
C ARG A 84 16.59 -0.67 -6.44
N TYR A 85 17.61 -1.36 -5.93
CA TYR A 85 17.96 -2.69 -6.40
C TYR A 85 16.89 -3.73 -6.01
N TRP A 86 16.47 -3.73 -4.73
CA TRP A 86 15.52 -4.72 -4.21
C TRP A 86 14.08 -4.38 -4.65
N GLY A 87 13.60 -5.17 -5.58
CA GLY A 87 12.27 -5.12 -6.17
C GLY A 87 12.23 -5.94 -7.46
N ALA A 88 11.04 -6.27 -7.96
CA ALA A 88 10.92 -6.93 -9.26
C ALA A 88 11.31 -5.96 -10.38
N PRO A 89 12.19 -6.35 -11.31
CA PRO A 89 12.50 -5.55 -12.49
C PRO A 89 11.24 -5.27 -13.32
N ILE A 90 11.15 -4.07 -13.84
CA ILE A 90 10.06 -3.68 -14.75
C ILE A 90 10.45 -4.12 -16.16
N PRO A 91 9.68 -5.01 -16.84
CA PRO A 91 10.07 -5.59 -18.11
C PRO A 91 9.80 -4.65 -19.29
N ILE A 92 10.50 -3.52 -19.29
CA ILE A 92 10.41 -2.48 -20.33
C ILE A 92 11.82 -2.12 -20.82
N VAL A 93 11.91 -1.82 -22.11
CA VAL A 93 13.11 -1.30 -22.76
C VAL A 93 12.80 0.04 -23.40
N HIS A 94 13.66 1.01 -23.17
CA HIS A 94 13.61 2.34 -23.77
C HIS A 94 14.54 2.42 -24.98
N VAL A 95 14.03 2.91 -26.09
CA VAL A 95 14.76 3.20 -27.31
C VAL A 95 14.56 4.66 -27.67
N ASP A 96 15.63 5.36 -27.99
CA ASP A 96 15.57 6.78 -28.32
C ASP A 96 14.57 7.08 -29.46
N GLY A 97 13.65 7.98 -29.20
CA GLY A 97 12.63 8.40 -30.17
C GLY A 97 11.45 7.44 -30.33
N LEU A 98 11.35 6.39 -29.52
CA LEU A 98 10.24 5.44 -29.51
C LEU A 98 9.51 5.44 -28.16
N GLU A 99 8.26 5.00 -28.15
CA GLU A 99 7.54 4.66 -26.93
C GLU A 99 8.19 3.48 -26.20
N PRO A 100 8.05 3.35 -24.88
CA PRO A 100 8.57 2.23 -24.13
C PRO A 100 8.07 0.88 -24.67
N ILE A 101 8.99 -0.06 -24.85
CA ILE A 101 8.73 -1.37 -25.45
C ILE A 101 8.65 -2.42 -24.35
N ALA A 102 7.56 -3.18 -24.29
CA ALA A 102 7.44 -4.31 -23.38
C ALA A 102 8.37 -5.45 -23.82
N VAL A 103 9.07 -6.05 -22.86
CA VAL A 103 9.88 -7.25 -23.09
C VAL A 103 8.97 -8.42 -23.47
N ALA A 104 9.31 -9.16 -24.52
CA ALA A 104 8.55 -10.31 -24.97
C ALA A 104 8.46 -11.40 -23.88
N ASP A 105 7.33 -12.11 -23.82
CA ASP A 105 7.06 -13.13 -22.78
C ASP A 105 8.15 -14.22 -22.74
N GLU A 106 8.69 -14.61 -23.88
CA GLU A 106 9.76 -15.61 -23.99
C GLU A 106 11.11 -15.13 -23.42
N CYS A 107 11.26 -13.82 -23.21
CA CYS A 107 12.44 -13.21 -22.58
C CYS A 107 12.22 -12.92 -21.07
N LEU A 108 11.11 -13.37 -20.50
CA LEU A 108 10.82 -13.26 -19.08
C LEU A 108 11.25 -14.53 -18.32
N PRO A 109 11.58 -14.40 -17.04
CA PRO A 109 11.67 -13.18 -16.24
C PRO A 109 12.94 -12.37 -16.53
N VAL A 110 12.85 -11.04 -16.37
CA VAL A 110 14.05 -10.20 -16.32
C VAL A 110 14.72 -10.42 -14.97
N ILE A 111 15.95 -10.94 -14.99
CA ILE A 111 16.70 -11.27 -13.76
C ILE A 111 17.57 -10.08 -13.36
N LEU A 112 17.59 -9.76 -12.05
CA LEU A 112 18.50 -8.76 -11.50
C LEU A 112 19.96 -9.19 -11.66
N PRO A 113 20.87 -8.28 -12.03
CA PRO A 113 22.30 -8.58 -12.08
C PRO A 113 22.89 -8.69 -10.67
N GLU A 114 23.93 -9.46 -10.49
CA GLU A 114 24.71 -9.41 -9.27
C GLU A 114 25.45 -8.08 -9.15
N VAL A 115 25.38 -7.43 -7.98
CA VAL A 115 26.04 -6.18 -7.68
C VAL A 115 26.75 -6.25 -6.34
N GLU A 116 27.93 -5.65 -6.24
CA GLU A 116 28.70 -5.59 -5.00
C GLU A 116 28.19 -4.53 -4.02
N ASN A 117 27.59 -3.46 -4.53
CA ASN A 117 27.14 -2.32 -3.74
C ASN A 117 25.68 -1.97 -4.02
N PHE A 118 24.87 -2.06 -2.97
CA PHE A 118 23.42 -1.78 -3.00
C PHE A 118 23.07 -0.37 -2.51
N LYS A 119 24.06 0.46 -2.14
CA LYS A 119 23.79 1.78 -1.59
C LYS A 119 23.21 2.70 -2.66
N PRO A 120 22.20 3.50 -2.31
CA PRO A 120 21.69 4.52 -3.22
C PRO A 120 22.80 5.46 -3.69
N THR A 121 22.74 5.84 -4.95
CA THR A 121 23.77 6.68 -5.59
C THR A 121 23.72 8.16 -5.18
N GLY A 122 22.76 8.54 -4.33
CA GLY A 122 22.58 9.92 -3.85
C GLY A 122 21.84 10.86 -4.82
N GLY A 123 21.32 10.34 -5.92
CA GLY A 123 20.52 11.06 -6.92
C GLY A 123 19.23 10.33 -7.27
N ASN A 124 18.59 10.73 -8.37
CA ASN A 124 17.40 10.07 -8.90
C ASN A 124 17.74 8.84 -9.77
N THR A 125 18.96 8.32 -9.67
CA THR A 125 19.45 7.22 -10.51
C THR A 125 19.49 5.94 -9.70
N SER A 126 18.92 4.87 -10.23
CA SER A 126 18.98 3.53 -9.64
C SER A 126 20.41 2.97 -9.66
N VAL A 127 20.73 2.11 -8.68
CA VAL A 127 21.95 1.30 -8.68
C VAL A 127 22.07 0.48 -9.97
N LEU A 128 20.97 -0.04 -10.48
CA LEU A 128 20.92 -0.82 -11.72
C LEU A 128 21.39 -0.03 -12.94
N ALA A 129 21.18 1.27 -12.96
CA ALA A 129 21.62 2.14 -14.06
C ALA A 129 23.15 2.18 -14.24
N GLN A 130 23.91 1.73 -13.23
CA GLN A 130 25.36 1.66 -13.28
C GLN A 130 25.90 0.32 -13.85
N VAL A 131 25.04 -0.67 -14.05
CA VAL A 131 25.40 -1.98 -14.58
C VAL A 131 25.20 -1.99 -16.09
N ASP A 132 26.14 -1.41 -16.82
CA ASP A 132 25.99 -1.14 -18.26
C ASP A 132 25.68 -2.39 -19.09
N ASP A 133 26.34 -3.52 -18.80
CA ASP A 133 26.11 -4.79 -19.50
C ASP A 133 24.71 -5.37 -19.28
N TRP A 134 24.06 -5.04 -18.15
CA TRP A 134 22.68 -5.44 -17.89
C TRP A 134 21.69 -4.45 -18.47
N VAL A 135 21.99 -3.16 -18.40
CA VAL A 135 21.10 -2.07 -18.85
C VAL A 135 20.96 -2.09 -20.37
N ARG A 136 22.07 -2.24 -21.10
CA ARG A 136 22.08 -2.15 -22.57
C ARG A 136 21.71 -3.48 -23.20
N VAL A 137 20.79 -3.44 -24.15
CA VAL A 137 20.31 -4.62 -24.86
C VAL A 137 20.07 -4.29 -26.34
N TRP A 138 20.15 -5.31 -27.18
CA TRP A 138 19.48 -5.28 -28.47
C TRP A 138 18.01 -5.63 -28.25
N VAL A 139 17.09 -4.81 -28.75
CA VAL A 139 15.65 -5.07 -28.71
C VAL A 139 15.05 -5.04 -30.11
N ASP A 140 14.24 -6.02 -30.40
CA ASP A 140 13.39 -6.02 -31.59
C ASP A 140 12.16 -5.15 -31.28
N ILE A 141 12.02 -4.03 -32.03
CA ILE A 141 11.02 -3.00 -31.73
C ILE A 141 9.57 -3.42 -32.06
N GLU A 142 9.38 -4.50 -32.80
CA GLU A 142 8.07 -5.05 -33.15
C GLU A 142 7.63 -6.13 -32.15
N THR A 143 8.55 -6.98 -31.73
CA THR A 143 8.23 -8.16 -30.91
C THR A 143 8.58 -8.00 -29.44
N GLY A 144 9.43 -7.04 -29.07
CA GLY A 144 9.94 -6.88 -27.70
C GLY A 144 11.00 -7.93 -27.30
N LYS A 145 11.48 -8.78 -28.21
CA LYS A 145 12.59 -9.71 -27.92
C LYS A 145 13.85 -8.94 -27.55
N THR A 146 14.56 -9.43 -26.55
CA THR A 146 15.80 -8.81 -26.08
C THR A 146 16.96 -9.77 -26.11
N VAL A 147 18.14 -9.26 -26.46
CA VAL A 147 19.42 -9.96 -26.43
C VAL A 147 20.46 -9.08 -25.73
N PRO A 148 21.31 -9.61 -24.84
CA PRO A 148 22.36 -8.84 -24.20
C PRO A 148 23.20 -8.05 -25.19
N ILE A 149 23.62 -6.83 -24.85
CA ILE A 149 24.45 -5.98 -25.71
C ILE A 149 25.84 -6.61 -25.98
N SER A 150 26.30 -7.47 -25.08
CA SER A 150 27.56 -8.23 -25.23
C SER A 150 27.53 -9.27 -26.34
N GLU A 151 26.33 -9.65 -26.79
CA GLU A 151 26.15 -10.53 -27.92
C GLU A 151 26.11 -9.75 -29.27
N PRO A 152 26.44 -10.39 -30.40
CA PRO A 152 26.29 -9.75 -31.69
C PRO A 152 24.85 -9.29 -31.94
N LYS A 153 24.70 -8.12 -32.56
CA LYS A 153 23.38 -7.64 -32.98
C LYS A 153 22.70 -8.69 -33.85
N PRO A 154 21.49 -9.15 -33.53
CA PRO A 154 20.76 -10.09 -34.35
C PRO A 154 20.47 -9.52 -35.76
N ALA A 155 20.32 -10.39 -36.73
CA ALA A 155 20.00 -10.01 -38.11
C ALA A 155 18.56 -9.49 -38.20
N GLY A 156 18.35 -8.45 -39.02
CA GLY A 156 17.05 -7.83 -39.27
C GLY A 156 17.03 -6.34 -38.99
N ASP A 157 16.10 -5.64 -39.65
CA ASP A 157 16.02 -4.18 -39.62
C ASP A 157 15.28 -3.64 -38.39
N ASN A 158 14.61 -4.52 -37.64
CA ASN A 158 13.79 -4.12 -36.44
C ASN A 158 14.63 -4.05 -35.16
N TRP A 159 15.86 -4.54 -35.16
CA TRP A 159 16.72 -4.53 -34.00
C TRP A 159 17.36 -3.16 -33.78
N ARG A 160 17.18 -2.63 -32.53
CA ARG A 160 17.78 -1.38 -32.08
C ARG A 160 18.53 -1.61 -30.79
N GLU A 161 19.51 -0.77 -30.50
CA GLU A 161 20.07 -0.65 -29.17
C GLU A 161 19.03 0.03 -28.28
N GLY A 162 18.79 -0.54 -27.10
CA GLY A 162 17.87 -0.02 -26.11
C GLY A 162 18.46 -0.12 -24.71
N ARG A 163 17.80 0.49 -23.76
CA ARG A 163 18.15 0.47 -22.35
C ARG A 163 16.99 -0.10 -21.54
N ARG A 164 17.27 -1.13 -20.75
CA ARG A 164 16.26 -1.66 -19.80
C ARG A 164 15.83 -0.58 -18.83
N GLU A 165 14.57 -0.65 -18.38
CA GLU A 165 14.14 0.13 -17.22
C GLU A 165 15.01 -0.24 -16.02
N THR A 166 15.51 0.78 -15.31
CA THR A 166 16.43 0.62 -14.18
C THR A 166 15.75 0.78 -12.82
N ASP A 167 14.51 1.25 -12.81
CA ASP A 167 13.67 1.20 -11.64
C ASP A 167 13.14 -0.21 -11.42
N THR A 168 12.87 -0.55 -10.17
CA THR A 168 12.19 -1.78 -9.79
C THR A 168 10.79 -1.46 -9.26
N LEU A 169 9.91 -2.45 -9.24
CA LEU A 169 8.61 -2.29 -8.61
C LEU A 169 8.77 -2.02 -7.10
N ASP A 170 7.89 -1.19 -6.58
CA ASP A 170 7.74 -0.94 -5.15
C ASP A 170 7.61 -2.26 -4.37
N GLY A 171 8.18 -2.34 -3.17
CA GLY A 171 8.12 -3.52 -2.33
C GLY A 171 6.68 -4.00 -2.05
N TYR A 172 5.73 -3.07 -1.95
CA TYR A 172 4.31 -3.43 -1.81
C TYR A 172 3.70 -3.99 -3.10
N ALA A 173 4.23 -3.65 -4.28
CA ALA A 173 3.80 -4.28 -5.52
C ALA A 173 4.09 -5.78 -5.52
N CYS A 174 5.24 -6.19 -5.01
CA CYS A 174 5.62 -7.60 -4.91
C CYS A 174 4.91 -8.31 -3.75
N SER A 175 4.76 -7.66 -2.58
CA SER A 175 4.26 -8.28 -1.34
C SER A 175 2.73 -8.19 -1.16
N SER A 176 2.00 -7.62 -2.11
CA SER A 176 0.56 -7.37 -1.95
C SER A 176 -0.35 -8.40 -2.60
N TRP A 177 0.18 -9.36 -3.35
CA TRP A 177 -0.61 -10.38 -4.05
C TRP A 177 -0.22 -11.83 -3.71
N TYR A 178 0.64 -12.03 -2.70
CA TYR A 178 1.13 -13.33 -2.25
C TYR A 178 0.01 -14.33 -1.98
N PHE A 179 -1.11 -13.89 -1.42
CA PHE A 179 -2.26 -14.73 -1.10
C PHE A 179 -2.90 -15.37 -2.34
N LEU A 180 -2.77 -14.75 -3.52
CA LEU A 180 -3.17 -15.35 -4.79
C LEU A 180 -2.18 -16.43 -5.21
N ARG A 181 -0.87 -16.13 -5.12
CA ARG A 181 0.19 -17.09 -5.47
C ARG A 181 0.22 -18.31 -4.55
N TYR A 182 -0.14 -18.16 -3.28
CA TYR A 182 -0.23 -19.28 -2.33
C TYR A 182 -1.23 -20.36 -2.75
N LEU A 183 -2.22 -20.03 -3.57
CA LEU A 183 -3.19 -20.98 -4.07
C LEU A 183 -2.59 -21.94 -5.09
N ASP A 184 -1.52 -21.54 -5.76
CA ASP A 184 -0.84 -22.36 -6.77
C ASP A 184 0.67 -22.05 -6.85
N PRO A 185 1.45 -22.32 -5.78
CA PRO A 185 2.81 -21.84 -5.64
C PRO A 185 3.83 -22.50 -6.60
N HIS A 186 3.49 -23.67 -7.14
CA HIS A 186 4.38 -24.47 -8.00
C HIS A 186 4.00 -24.40 -9.48
N ASN A 187 3.18 -23.46 -9.88
CA ASN A 187 2.78 -23.28 -11.27
C ASN A 187 3.81 -22.43 -12.01
N ASP A 188 4.64 -23.07 -12.83
CA ASP A 188 5.68 -22.38 -13.59
C ASP A 188 5.18 -21.80 -14.92
N ALA A 189 3.96 -22.17 -15.36
CA ALA A 189 3.41 -21.75 -16.62
C ALA A 189 2.62 -20.43 -16.54
N GLN A 190 2.00 -20.15 -15.38
CA GLN A 190 1.17 -18.97 -15.16
C GLN A 190 1.13 -18.58 -13.67
N ALA A 191 0.61 -17.39 -13.38
CA ALA A 191 0.57 -16.88 -12.00
C ALA A 191 -0.23 -17.78 -11.04
N TRP A 192 -1.27 -18.44 -11.55
CA TRP A 192 -2.12 -19.41 -10.83
C TRP A 192 -3.06 -20.14 -11.80
N ASP A 193 -3.56 -21.30 -11.37
CA ASP A 193 -4.64 -22.01 -12.05
C ASP A 193 -5.97 -21.29 -11.85
N PRO A 194 -6.69 -20.91 -12.92
CA PRO A 194 -8.01 -20.27 -12.84
C PRO A 194 -9.03 -21.03 -12.00
N ALA A 195 -9.02 -22.36 -12.03
CA ALA A 195 -9.97 -23.17 -11.24
C ALA A 195 -9.72 -23.02 -9.73
N ARG A 196 -8.46 -22.98 -9.31
CA ARG A 196 -8.08 -22.75 -7.91
C ARG A 196 -8.47 -21.36 -7.44
N ILE A 197 -8.18 -20.33 -8.22
CA ILE A 197 -8.56 -18.95 -7.91
C ILE A 197 -10.07 -18.79 -7.80
N ASN A 198 -10.83 -19.34 -8.74
CA ASN A 198 -12.30 -19.26 -8.72
C ASN A 198 -12.91 -19.99 -7.52
N HIS A 199 -12.26 -21.03 -7.01
CA HIS A 199 -12.72 -21.76 -5.83
C HIS A 199 -12.45 -21.00 -4.52
N TRP A 200 -11.25 -20.40 -4.38
CA TRP A 200 -10.79 -19.87 -3.10
C TRP A 200 -11.02 -18.36 -2.92
N MET A 201 -11.21 -17.61 -4.02
CA MET A 201 -11.41 -16.17 -3.94
C MET A 201 -12.90 -15.78 -3.83
N PRO A 202 -13.22 -14.67 -3.11
CA PRO A 202 -12.34 -13.88 -2.27
C PRO A 202 -11.98 -14.59 -0.96
N VAL A 203 -10.84 -14.24 -0.37
CA VAL A 203 -10.41 -14.75 0.94
C VAL A 203 -11.42 -14.36 2.01
N ASP A 204 -11.75 -15.26 2.94
CA ASP A 204 -12.83 -15.03 3.90
C ASP A 204 -12.54 -13.85 4.85
N TYR A 205 -11.32 -13.76 5.37
CA TYR A 205 -10.92 -12.61 6.18
C TYR A 205 -9.42 -12.38 6.16
N TYR A 206 -9.06 -11.15 6.42
CA TYR A 206 -7.70 -10.67 6.65
C TYR A 206 -7.58 -10.15 8.08
N ASN A 207 -6.46 -10.41 8.75
CA ASN A 207 -6.17 -9.84 10.06
C ASN A 207 -4.86 -9.06 10.04
N GLY A 208 -4.80 -7.97 10.79
CA GLY A 208 -3.62 -7.12 10.87
C GLY A 208 -3.96 -5.63 10.95
N ALA A 209 -3.86 -5.05 12.12
CA ALA A 209 -4.26 -3.67 12.39
C ALA A 209 -3.43 -2.65 11.61
N ASP A 210 -2.11 -2.80 11.60
CA ASP A 210 -1.16 -1.83 11.02
C ASP A 210 -1.17 -1.80 9.48
N HIS A 211 -1.85 -2.73 8.84
CA HIS A 211 -1.82 -2.89 7.39
C HIS A 211 -3.04 -2.34 6.65
N ALA A 212 -3.97 -1.71 7.36
CA ALA A 212 -5.19 -1.17 6.76
C ALA A 212 -4.91 -0.14 5.66
N VAL A 213 -3.96 0.76 5.86
CA VAL A 213 -3.60 1.82 4.91
C VAL A 213 -2.55 1.36 3.90
N ALA A 214 -1.68 0.41 4.26
CA ALA A 214 -0.60 -0.06 3.39
C ALA A 214 -1.03 -1.31 2.60
N HIS A 215 -0.92 -2.48 3.21
CA HIS A 215 -1.13 -3.76 2.52
C HIS A 215 -2.54 -3.91 1.93
N LEU A 216 -3.60 -3.57 2.66
CA LEU A 216 -4.98 -3.68 2.15
C LEU A 216 -5.23 -2.79 0.95
N LEU A 217 -4.66 -1.58 0.93
CA LEU A 217 -4.80 -0.66 -0.20
C LEU A 217 -4.17 -1.25 -1.46
N TYR A 218 -2.93 -1.75 -1.36
CA TYR A 218 -2.19 -2.28 -2.49
C TYR A 218 -2.73 -3.63 -2.96
N SER A 219 -3.16 -4.50 -2.04
CA SER A 219 -3.79 -5.77 -2.41
C SER A 219 -5.13 -5.56 -3.13
N ARG A 220 -5.91 -4.56 -2.73
CA ARG A 220 -7.13 -4.16 -3.44
C ARG A 220 -6.83 -3.58 -4.82
N PHE A 221 -5.78 -2.77 -4.95
CA PHE A 221 -5.33 -2.25 -6.24
C PHE A 221 -4.99 -3.39 -7.21
N TRP A 222 -4.15 -4.34 -6.79
CA TRP A 222 -3.76 -5.49 -7.60
C TRP A 222 -4.94 -6.39 -7.94
N THR A 223 -5.81 -6.69 -6.97
CA THR A 223 -6.99 -7.54 -7.21
C THR A 223 -7.92 -6.88 -8.22
N ARG A 224 -8.14 -5.57 -8.15
CA ARG A 224 -8.96 -4.84 -9.13
C ARG A 224 -8.32 -4.79 -10.51
N PHE A 225 -7.00 -4.69 -10.59
CA PHE A 225 -6.26 -4.78 -11.84
C PHE A 225 -6.43 -6.17 -12.47
N PHE A 226 -6.19 -7.23 -11.71
CA PHE A 226 -6.39 -8.61 -12.17
C PHE A 226 -7.85 -8.92 -12.53
N TYR A 227 -8.80 -8.36 -11.80
CA TYR A 227 -10.22 -8.47 -12.13
C TYR A 227 -10.56 -7.84 -13.48
N LYS A 228 -10.00 -6.67 -13.78
CA LYS A 228 -10.16 -6.03 -15.09
C LYS A 228 -9.58 -6.86 -16.24
N LEU A 229 -8.54 -7.63 -15.96
CA LEU A 229 -7.93 -8.56 -16.92
C LEU A 229 -8.66 -9.92 -16.98
N GLY A 230 -9.69 -10.14 -16.17
CA GLY A 230 -10.40 -11.42 -16.09
C GLY A 230 -9.64 -12.55 -15.42
N LEU A 231 -8.58 -12.24 -14.66
CA LEU A 231 -7.69 -13.22 -14.02
C LEU A 231 -8.15 -13.66 -12.62
N VAL A 232 -9.06 -12.90 -11.99
CA VAL A 232 -9.68 -13.25 -10.69
C VAL A 232 -11.19 -13.01 -10.76
N PRO A 233 -12.00 -13.74 -9.98
CA PRO A 233 -13.46 -13.71 -10.07
C PRO A 233 -14.10 -12.49 -9.39
N THR A 234 -13.38 -11.78 -8.52
CA THR A 234 -13.94 -10.68 -7.71
C THR A 234 -13.02 -9.47 -7.69
N PRO A 235 -13.58 -8.25 -7.61
CA PRO A 235 -12.77 -7.02 -7.52
C PRO A 235 -12.20 -6.76 -6.12
N GLU A 236 -12.64 -7.49 -5.10
CA GLU A 236 -12.17 -7.32 -3.72
C GLU A 236 -11.46 -8.59 -3.23
N PRO A 237 -10.24 -8.47 -2.63
CA PRO A 237 -9.46 -9.63 -2.22
C PRO A 237 -10.01 -10.35 -0.98
N PHE A 238 -10.61 -9.61 -0.04
CA PHE A 238 -11.04 -10.10 1.27
C PHE A 238 -12.50 -9.76 1.53
N LYS A 239 -13.27 -10.72 2.11
CA LYS A 239 -14.68 -10.51 2.50
C LYS A 239 -14.78 -9.59 3.70
N ARG A 240 -13.85 -9.73 4.66
CA ARG A 240 -13.80 -8.91 5.87
C ARG A 240 -12.38 -8.75 6.39
N MET A 241 -12.15 -7.68 7.12
CA MET A 241 -10.98 -7.49 7.95
C MET A 241 -11.34 -7.78 9.41
N MET A 242 -10.49 -8.55 10.09
CA MET A 242 -10.55 -8.72 11.53
C MET A 242 -9.42 -7.91 12.16
N TYR A 243 -9.81 -6.93 12.97
CA TYR A 243 -8.84 -6.14 13.71
C TYR A 243 -8.34 -6.95 14.90
N ASN A 244 -7.04 -7.17 15.00
CA ASN A 244 -6.40 -7.69 16.19
C ASN A 244 -5.67 -6.57 16.93
N ALA A 245 -5.81 -6.57 18.25
CA ALA A 245 -5.07 -5.67 19.11
C ALA A 245 -3.65 -6.18 19.40
N TYR A 246 -2.91 -5.47 20.23
CA TYR A 246 -1.50 -5.78 20.51
C TYR A 246 -1.33 -6.41 21.88
N ILE A 247 -0.38 -7.35 21.96
CA ILE A 247 0.24 -7.73 23.23
C ILE A 247 1.33 -6.70 23.50
N MET A 248 1.14 -5.90 24.52
CA MET A 248 2.03 -4.82 24.91
C MET A 248 3.15 -5.35 25.81
N ALA A 249 4.25 -4.64 25.93
CA ALA A 249 5.26 -4.93 26.93
C ALA A 249 4.66 -4.83 28.35
N PRO A 250 5.31 -5.40 29.41
CA PRO A 250 4.81 -5.35 30.79
C PRO A 250 4.54 -3.94 31.32
N ASP A 251 5.20 -2.92 30.75
CA ASP A 251 5.01 -1.50 31.06
C ASP A 251 3.82 -0.86 30.32
N GLY A 252 3.05 -1.64 29.55
CA GLY A 252 1.91 -1.18 28.77
C GLY A 252 2.28 -0.43 27.48
N GLN A 253 3.57 -0.42 27.08
CA GLN A 253 3.98 0.19 25.83
C GLN A 253 4.05 -0.84 24.69
N LYS A 254 3.87 -0.37 23.45
CA LYS A 254 4.07 -1.22 22.26
C LYS A 254 5.51 -1.74 22.23
N MET A 255 5.68 -3.07 22.06
CA MET A 255 6.98 -3.69 21.92
C MET A 255 7.70 -3.18 20.69
N SER A 256 8.98 -2.87 20.82
CA SER A 256 9.83 -2.38 19.74
C SER A 256 11.28 -2.78 19.96
N LYS A 257 11.96 -3.24 18.91
CA LYS A 257 13.41 -3.55 18.97
C LYS A 257 14.25 -2.34 19.40
N SER A 258 13.87 -1.13 18.96
CA SER A 258 14.58 0.09 19.33
C SER A 258 14.44 0.46 20.81
N LYS A 259 13.36 0.01 21.48
CA LYS A 259 13.15 0.21 22.93
C LYS A 259 13.71 -0.92 23.80
N GLY A 260 14.10 -2.03 23.19
CA GLY A 260 14.62 -3.19 23.92
C GLY A 260 13.58 -3.87 24.83
N ASN A 261 12.28 -3.65 24.60
CA ASN A 261 11.18 -4.18 25.41
C ASN A 261 10.42 -5.33 24.72
N VAL A 262 11.02 -5.96 23.72
CA VAL A 262 10.45 -7.11 23.00
C VAL A 262 10.58 -8.36 23.85
N ILE A 263 9.54 -9.18 23.88
CA ILE A 263 9.54 -10.51 24.45
C ILE A 263 9.75 -11.50 23.30
N ASP A 264 10.85 -12.24 23.32
CA ASP A 264 11.15 -13.23 22.31
C ASP A 264 10.36 -14.52 22.58
N PRO A 265 9.50 -14.98 21.66
CA PRO A 265 8.79 -16.25 21.78
C PRO A 265 9.74 -17.44 21.99
N MET A 266 10.95 -17.42 21.39
CA MET A 266 11.91 -18.50 21.52
C MET A 266 12.42 -18.62 22.96
N GLU A 267 12.73 -17.52 23.63
CA GLU A 267 13.16 -17.55 25.04
C GLU A 267 12.10 -18.18 25.96
N ILE A 268 10.81 -17.90 25.68
CA ILE A 268 9.70 -18.50 26.42
C ILE A 268 9.61 -20.01 26.15
N MET A 269 9.72 -20.43 24.91
CA MET A 269 9.65 -21.85 24.54
C MET A 269 10.82 -22.62 25.09
N ASP A 270 12.04 -22.09 25.01
CA ASP A 270 13.28 -22.72 25.47
C ASP A 270 13.38 -22.78 27.00
N SER A 271 12.63 -21.94 27.72
CA SER A 271 12.54 -21.99 29.18
C SER A 271 11.75 -23.20 29.71
N GLY A 272 11.37 -24.14 28.84
CA GLY A 272 10.73 -25.40 29.17
C GLY A 272 9.20 -25.40 29.17
N TYR A 273 8.56 -24.29 28.82
CA TYR A 273 7.10 -24.23 28.73
C TYR A 273 6.56 -24.73 27.37
N GLY A 274 7.36 -24.64 26.31
CA GLY A 274 7.00 -25.10 24.97
C GLY A 274 6.02 -24.15 24.26
N ALA A 275 5.83 -24.42 22.95
CA ALA A 275 5.02 -23.59 22.07
C ALA A 275 3.53 -23.62 22.42
N ASP A 276 2.99 -24.75 22.86
CA ASP A 276 1.57 -24.89 23.14
C ASP A 276 1.13 -24.03 24.33
N ALA A 277 1.96 -23.96 25.39
CA ALA A 277 1.66 -23.12 26.55
C ALA A 277 1.67 -21.63 26.18
N LEU A 278 2.61 -21.19 25.33
CA LEU A 278 2.67 -19.82 24.82
C LEU A 278 1.43 -19.51 23.98
N ARG A 279 1.10 -20.34 23.00
CA ARG A 279 -0.06 -20.13 22.11
C ARG A 279 -1.38 -20.06 22.88
N VAL A 280 -1.58 -20.95 23.86
CA VAL A 280 -2.78 -20.91 24.71
C VAL A 280 -2.82 -19.62 25.53
N TYR A 281 -1.68 -19.15 26.02
CA TYR A 281 -1.63 -17.90 26.77
C TYR A 281 -1.97 -16.69 25.89
N GLU A 282 -1.41 -16.61 24.69
CA GLU A 282 -1.71 -15.51 23.75
C GLU A 282 -3.19 -15.44 23.36
N MET A 283 -3.85 -16.59 23.25
CA MET A 283 -5.30 -16.65 22.98
C MET A 283 -6.15 -16.32 24.20
N PHE A 284 -5.60 -16.44 25.39
CA PHE A 284 -6.33 -16.27 26.67
C PHE A 284 -6.14 -14.90 27.31
N ILE A 285 -5.06 -14.16 26.96
CA ILE A 285 -4.61 -12.96 27.67
C ILE A 285 -5.66 -11.85 27.67
N ALA A 286 -6.38 -11.68 26.54
CA ALA A 286 -7.43 -10.66 26.36
C ALA A 286 -8.37 -11.04 25.22
N PRO A 287 -9.53 -10.36 25.10
CA PRO A 287 -10.32 -10.35 23.88
C PRO A 287 -9.46 -9.95 22.68
N TYR A 288 -9.77 -10.51 21.51
CA TYR A 288 -8.95 -10.38 20.30
C TYR A 288 -8.73 -8.92 19.84
N ASP A 289 -9.68 -8.05 20.13
CA ASP A 289 -9.71 -6.63 19.74
C ASP A 289 -9.27 -5.66 20.86
N MET A 290 -8.72 -6.18 21.96
CA MET A 290 -8.27 -5.38 23.11
C MET A 290 -6.78 -5.55 23.37
N ASP A 291 -6.06 -4.44 23.52
CA ASP A 291 -4.67 -4.44 23.93
C ASP A 291 -4.53 -4.98 25.37
N ALA A 292 -3.49 -5.79 25.58
CA ALA A 292 -3.18 -6.32 26.90
C ALA A 292 -1.68 -6.28 27.19
N PRO A 293 -1.27 -5.90 28.41
CA PRO A 293 0.12 -5.98 28.79
C PRO A 293 0.51 -7.46 29.02
N TRP A 294 1.72 -7.82 28.60
CA TRP A 294 2.29 -9.12 28.88
C TRP A 294 2.44 -9.35 30.38
N ASP A 295 1.90 -10.46 30.89
CA ASP A 295 2.13 -10.94 32.23
C ASP A 295 3.03 -12.19 32.23
N PRO A 296 4.24 -12.12 32.76
CA PRO A 296 5.17 -13.27 32.77
C PRO A 296 4.66 -14.48 33.55
N ARG A 297 3.62 -14.31 34.37
CA ARG A 297 2.99 -15.42 35.14
C ARG A 297 1.97 -16.20 34.31
N GLY A 298 1.58 -15.69 33.17
CA GLY A 298 0.53 -16.29 32.33
C GLY A 298 0.94 -17.61 31.73
N VAL A 299 2.10 -17.66 31.05
CA VAL A 299 2.61 -18.89 30.42
C VAL A 299 2.80 -20.04 31.40
N PRO A 300 3.42 -19.85 32.59
CA PRO A 300 3.41 -20.88 33.62
C PRO A 300 2.03 -21.38 34.03
N GLY A 301 1.03 -20.48 33.99
CA GLY A 301 -0.37 -20.83 34.29
C GLY A 301 -0.96 -21.77 33.25
N THR A 302 -0.82 -21.43 31.97
CA THR A 302 -1.31 -22.25 30.84
C THR A 302 -0.54 -23.59 30.73
N TYR A 303 0.76 -23.59 30.98
CA TYR A 303 1.54 -24.83 31.06
C TYR A 303 1.00 -25.81 32.11
N ARG A 304 0.71 -25.33 33.34
CA ARG A 304 0.08 -26.18 34.37
C ARG A 304 -1.31 -26.65 33.96
N PHE A 305 -2.08 -25.85 33.27
CA PHE A 305 -3.37 -26.25 32.72
C PHE A 305 -3.21 -27.41 31.71
N LEU A 306 -2.32 -27.28 30.73
CA LEU A 306 -2.05 -28.32 29.74
C LEU A 306 -1.58 -29.63 30.37
N ASN A 307 -0.71 -29.56 31.36
CA ASN A 307 -0.29 -30.76 32.08
C ASN A 307 -1.44 -31.46 32.84
N ARG A 308 -2.37 -30.70 33.41
CA ARG A 308 -3.56 -31.31 34.02
C ARG A 308 -4.45 -32.00 32.98
N VAL A 309 -4.66 -31.36 31.82
CA VAL A 309 -5.41 -31.98 30.72
C VAL A 309 -4.74 -33.27 30.27
N TRP A 310 -3.43 -33.23 30.07
CA TRP A 310 -2.63 -34.41 29.72
C TRP A 310 -2.80 -35.56 30.72
N ASN A 311 -2.64 -35.27 32.00
CA ASN A 311 -2.76 -36.30 33.03
C ASN A 311 -4.16 -36.90 33.09
N VAL A 312 -5.21 -36.09 33.00
CA VAL A 312 -6.61 -36.57 32.95
C VAL A 312 -6.79 -37.51 31.76
N VAL A 313 -6.31 -37.12 30.57
CA VAL A 313 -6.45 -37.96 29.36
C VAL A 313 -5.71 -39.26 29.54
N GLN A 314 -4.51 -39.24 30.12
CA GLN A 314 -3.72 -40.48 30.38
C GLN A 314 -4.43 -41.45 31.35
N GLU A 315 -5.14 -40.93 32.35
CA GLU A 315 -5.92 -41.75 33.27
C GLU A 315 -7.10 -42.48 32.61
N PHE A 316 -7.63 -41.91 31.49
CA PHE A 316 -8.74 -42.51 30.74
C PHE A 316 -8.33 -43.39 29.56
N VAL A 317 -7.11 -43.25 29.06
CA VAL A 317 -6.60 -43.96 27.86
C VAL A 317 -5.81 -45.20 28.25
N VAL A 318 -5.34 -45.30 29.48
CA VAL A 318 -4.62 -46.45 30.03
C VAL A 318 -5.61 -47.32 30.83
#